data_baf06d54b86b15751fdd3d36516b2166
#
_entry.id   baf06d54b86b15751fdd3d36516b2166
#
_cell.length_a   1.000
_cell.length_b   1.000
_cell.length_c   1.000
_cell.angle_alpha   90.00
_cell.angle_beta   90.00
_cell.angle_gamma   90.00
#
_symmetry.space_group_name_H-M   'P 1'
#
loop_
_entity.id
_entity.type
_entity.pdbx_description
1 polymer ?
#
loop_
_entity_poly.entity_id
_entity_poly.type
_entity_poly.pdbx_seq_one_letter_code
_entity_poly.pdbx_strand_id
1 'polypeptide(L)'
;MAEVVISTSGMTFRDVVAIAREHAHVSLSQQSITAMQSSRDHVESLAASETPVYGISTGFGALANRHVSQELRTQLQRSLIRSHAAGVGDPVEQEVVRALMALRLKTLASGKTGVRPVVAQTMAALLNAGITPLVREFGSLGCSGDLAPLAHCALVLMGEGEALDKNGLQRPVPELLAEAKISPVQLAEKEGLALINGTDGMLGMLVLAIEDLRMLVDSADVVAAMSVEGLLGTDRVFIPELHEPLRSHPGQAASAARMLATLKDSGIVASHLHNDDRVQDAYSLRCAPQVAGAVRDTIEYAASVALRELSAVIDNPVVLEDGRISSNGNFHGAPVAYVLDFLAIAVADLGSIAERRTDRALDKNRSAGLPPFLADDPGVDSGLMIAQYTQAALVSENKRLASPASVDSIPSSAMQEDHVSMGWSAARKLRKAVDNLSRIIAIELVTACLLYTSPSPRDRQKSRMPSSA
;
A
#
# COMPACT_ATOMS: atom_id res chain seq x y z
N MET A 1 7.83 18.84 -14.66
CA MET A 1 7.62 17.58 -13.92
C MET A 1 8.24 17.76 -12.54
N ALA A 2 7.65 17.16 -11.51
CA ALA A 2 8.27 17.16 -10.19
C ALA A 2 9.61 16.39 -10.25
N GLU A 3 10.58 16.83 -9.47
CA GLU A 3 11.88 16.16 -9.33
C GLU A 3 12.04 15.65 -7.90
N VAL A 4 12.55 14.43 -7.76
CA VAL A 4 12.91 13.82 -6.48
C VAL A 4 14.41 13.54 -6.49
N VAL A 5 15.13 14.18 -5.59
CA VAL A 5 16.59 13.98 -5.42
C VAL A 5 16.83 12.96 -4.34
N ILE A 6 17.30 11.77 -4.72
CA ILE A 6 17.66 10.69 -3.78
C ILE A 6 19.01 11.03 -3.15
N SER A 7 19.05 11.04 -1.82
CA SER A 7 20.24 11.38 -1.04
C SER A 7 20.63 10.25 -0.08
N THR A 8 21.65 10.46 0.74
CA THR A 8 22.04 9.52 1.81
C THR A 8 21.04 9.48 2.96
N SER A 9 20.13 10.44 3.05
CA SER A 9 19.00 10.45 3.99
C SER A 9 17.82 9.61 3.46
N GLY A 10 16.84 9.35 4.31
CA GLY A 10 15.62 8.63 3.93
C GLY A 10 14.75 9.40 2.93
N MET A 11 13.70 8.74 2.48
CA MET A 11 12.64 9.31 1.63
C MET A 11 11.39 9.66 2.46
N THR A 12 10.56 10.54 1.92
CA THR A 12 9.23 10.83 2.45
C THR A 12 8.16 10.00 1.74
N PHE A 13 6.94 9.92 2.32
CA PHE A 13 5.78 9.35 1.63
C PHE A 13 5.56 10.02 0.28
N ARG A 14 5.64 11.36 0.26
CA ARG A 14 5.41 12.15 -0.97
C ARG A 14 6.40 11.80 -2.07
N ASP A 15 7.67 11.56 -1.75
CA ASP A 15 8.68 11.17 -2.72
C ASP A 15 8.33 9.82 -3.38
N VAL A 16 7.94 8.83 -2.56
CA VAL A 16 7.55 7.51 -3.07
C VAL A 16 6.34 7.61 -3.99
N VAL A 17 5.29 8.33 -3.57
CA VAL A 17 4.06 8.53 -4.37
C VAL A 17 4.38 9.27 -5.67
N ALA A 18 5.19 10.32 -5.62
CA ALA A 18 5.56 11.11 -6.80
C ALA A 18 6.30 10.25 -7.85
N ILE A 19 7.23 9.40 -7.41
CA ILE A 19 7.96 8.49 -8.33
C ILE A 19 7.03 7.39 -8.85
N ALA A 20 6.20 6.81 -7.98
CA ALA A 20 5.37 5.66 -8.31
C ALA A 20 4.20 6.02 -9.23
N ARG A 21 3.47 7.09 -8.93
CA ARG A 21 2.21 7.47 -9.57
C ARG A 21 2.31 8.66 -10.51
N GLU A 22 3.15 9.64 -10.17
CA GLU A 22 3.25 10.90 -10.93
C GLU A 22 4.42 10.90 -11.91
N HIS A 23 5.21 9.81 -11.95
CA HIS A 23 6.40 9.68 -12.80
C HIS A 23 7.39 10.84 -12.61
N ALA A 24 7.57 11.31 -11.37
CA ALA A 24 8.54 12.35 -11.04
C ALA A 24 9.95 11.94 -11.52
N HIS A 25 10.70 12.94 -12.00
CA HIS A 25 12.08 12.71 -12.41
C HIS A 25 12.96 12.39 -11.20
N VAL A 26 13.78 11.36 -11.31
CA VAL A 26 14.66 10.89 -10.23
C VAL A 26 16.10 11.22 -10.54
N SER A 27 16.77 11.89 -9.60
CA SER A 27 18.21 12.16 -9.65
C SER A 27 18.90 11.72 -8.36
N LEU A 28 20.22 11.54 -8.42
CA LEU A 28 21.04 11.20 -7.27
C LEU A 28 21.83 12.42 -6.82
N SER A 29 21.86 12.68 -5.52
CA SER A 29 22.71 13.75 -4.98
C SER A 29 24.20 13.44 -5.15
N GLN A 30 25.04 14.46 -5.29
CA GLN A 30 26.50 14.29 -5.33
C GLN A 30 27.02 13.62 -4.05
N GLN A 31 26.40 13.90 -2.91
CA GLN A 31 26.73 13.27 -1.63
C GLN A 31 26.55 11.74 -1.69
N SER A 32 25.43 11.26 -2.28
CA SER A 32 25.19 9.84 -2.45
C SER A 32 26.20 9.18 -3.37
N ILE A 33 26.54 9.83 -4.48
CA ILE A 33 27.56 9.32 -5.43
C ILE A 33 28.91 9.15 -4.71
N THR A 34 29.32 10.15 -3.94
CA THR A 34 30.57 10.11 -3.16
C THR A 34 30.54 9.02 -2.09
N ALA A 35 29.43 8.89 -1.36
CA ALA A 35 29.25 7.87 -0.32
C ALA A 35 29.28 6.45 -0.91
N MET A 36 28.60 6.23 -2.04
CA MET A 36 28.64 4.94 -2.74
C MET A 36 30.05 4.59 -3.20
N GLN A 37 30.79 5.53 -3.77
CA GLN A 37 32.17 5.29 -4.21
C GLN A 37 33.07 4.93 -3.03
N SER A 38 33.00 5.67 -1.92
CA SER A 38 33.78 5.35 -0.71
C SER A 38 33.48 3.95 -0.15
N SER A 39 32.18 3.59 -0.11
CA SER A 39 31.77 2.25 0.32
C SER A 39 32.23 1.17 -0.66
N ARG A 40 32.23 1.46 -1.96
CA ARG A 40 32.73 0.55 -3.00
C ARG A 40 34.23 0.29 -2.86
N ASP A 41 35.03 1.29 -2.57
CA ASP A 41 36.49 1.17 -2.40
C ASP A 41 36.82 0.18 -1.26
N HIS A 42 36.02 0.16 -0.18
CA HIS A 42 36.16 -0.85 0.89
C HIS A 42 35.85 -2.27 0.38
N VAL A 43 34.77 -2.44 -0.40
CA VAL A 43 34.43 -3.76 -0.98
C VAL A 43 35.53 -4.26 -1.90
N GLU A 44 36.10 -3.41 -2.74
CA GLU A 44 37.18 -3.77 -3.67
C GLU A 44 38.47 -4.16 -2.93
N SER A 45 38.81 -3.43 -1.86
CA SER A 45 39.93 -3.77 -1.00
C SER A 45 39.76 -5.16 -0.36
N LEU A 46 38.56 -5.47 0.14
CA LEU A 46 38.24 -6.77 0.73
C LEU A 46 38.16 -7.90 -0.31
N ALA A 47 37.67 -7.59 -1.51
CA ALA A 47 37.62 -8.55 -2.61
C ALA A 47 39.03 -8.98 -3.06
N ALA A 48 40.03 -8.14 -2.90
CA ALA A 48 41.45 -8.45 -3.16
C ALA A 48 42.10 -9.25 -2.01
N SER A 49 41.46 -9.35 -0.83
CA SER A 49 41.96 -10.07 0.33
C SER A 49 41.76 -11.60 0.19
N GLU A 50 42.65 -12.39 0.80
CA GLU A 50 42.51 -13.84 0.89
C GLU A 50 41.46 -14.29 1.93
N THR A 51 41.02 -13.40 2.83
CA THR A 51 40.03 -13.72 3.87
C THR A 51 38.63 -13.80 3.24
N PRO A 52 37.90 -14.92 3.45
CA PRO A 52 36.55 -15.07 2.96
C PRO A 52 35.60 -14.03 3.58
N VAL A 53 34.87 -13.29 2.75
CA VAL A 53 33.86 -12.31 3.20
C VAL A 53 32.52 -12.66 2.57
N TYR A 54 31.47 -12.79 3.42
CA TYR A 54 30.13 -13.12 2.97
C TYR A 54 29.60 -12.09 1.93
N GLY A 55 29.05 -12.62 0.87
CA GLY A 55 28.50 -11.79 -0.22
C GLY A 55 29.52 -11.18 -1.18
N ILE A 56 30.81 -11.32 -0.92
CA ILE A 56 31.94 -10.84 -1.76
C ILE A 56 32.68 -12.00 -2.37
N SER A 57 33.24 -12.89 -1.55
CA SER A 57 34.08 -14.00 -1.98
C SER A 57 33.54 -15.39 -1.60
N THR A 58 32.30 -15.47 -1.10
CA THR A 58 31.60 -16.71 -0.75
C THR A 58 30.29 -16.87 -1.50
N GLY A 59 29.72 -18.08 -1.48
CA GLY A 59 28.34 -18.31 -1.87
C GLY A 59 27.32 -17.64 -0.91
N PHE A 60 26.02 -17.87 -1.11
CA PHE A 60 24.93 -17.22 -0.40
C PHE A 60 24.06 -18.22 0.37
N GLY A 61 23.33 -17.76 1.40
CA GLY A 61 22.41 -18.56 2.19
C GLY A 61 23.11 -19.83 2.74
N ALA A 62 22.54 -21.00 2.51
CA ALA A 62 23.13 -22.28 2.92
C ALA A 62 24.50 -22.57 2.30
N LEU A 63 24.90 -21.86 1.25
CA LEU A 63 26.19 -21.99 0.57
C LEU A 63 27.25 -20.97 1.03
N ALA A 64 27.00 -20.22 2.08
CA ALA A 64 27.87 -19.13 2.59
C ALA A 64 29.30 -19.58 2.94
N ASN A 65 29.51 -20.87 3.25
CA ASN A 65 30.80 -21.43 3.61
C ASN A 65 31.65 -21.79 2.39
N ARG A 66 31.13 -21.68 1.16
CA ARG A 66 31.86 -22.03 -0.07
C ARG A 66 32.62 -20.82 -0.60
N HIS A 67 33.95 -20.86 -0.59
CA HIS A 67 34.78 -19.85 -1.24
C HIS A 67 34.64 -19.91 -2.77
N VAL A 68 34.57 -18.74 -3.39
CA VAL A 68 34.45 -18.56 -4.85
C VAL A 68 35.68 -17.82 -5.37
N SER A 69 36.37 -18.39 -6.36
CA SER A 69 37.54 -17.79 -6.98
C SER A 69 37.17 -16.47 -7.68
N GLN A 70 38.13 -15.55 -7.76
CA GLN A 70 37.89 -14.20 -8.31
C GLN A 70 37.33 -14.24 -9.72
N GLU A 71 37.78 -15.16 -10.58
CA GLU A 71 37.33 -15.33 -11.96
C GLU A 71 35.83 -15.68 -12.09
N LEU A 72 35.27 -16.33 -11.07
CA LEU A 72 33.86 -16.75 -11.07
C LEU A 72 32.90 -15.77 -10.36
N ARG A 73 33.42 -14.70 -9.74
CA ARG A 73 32.58 -13.82 -8.92
C ARG A 73 31.55 -13.02 -9.73
N THR A 74 31.90 -12.56 -10.95
CA THR A 74 30.96 -11.94 -11.87
C THR A 74 29.87 -12.90 -12.30
N GLN A 75 30.26 -14.15 -12.61
CA GLN A 75 29.30 -15.20 -12.93
C GLN A 75 28.40 -15.50 -11.73
N LEU A 76 28.94 -15.51 -10.51
CA LEU A 76 28.17 -15.73 -9.28
C LEU A 76 27.06 -14.67 -9.12
N GLN A 77 27.36 -13.38 -9.31
CA GLN A 77 26.35 -12.30 -9.22
C GLN A 77 25.23 -12.49 -10.26
N ARG A 78 25.61 -12.78 -11.49
CA ARG A 78 24.65 -13.03 -12.59
C ARG A 78 23.78 -14.26 -12.32
N SER A 79 24.39 -15.36 -11.85
CA SER A 79 23.68 -16.58 -11.51
C SER A 79 22.75 -16.42 -10.33
N LEU A 80 23.13 -15.60 -9.33
CA LEU A 80 22.28 -15.24 -8.21
C LEU A 80 20.99 -14.60 -8.71
N ILE A 81 21.08 -13.52 -9.49
CA ILE A 81 19.91 -12.80 -9.99
C ILE A 81 19.00 -13.70 -10.81
N ARG A 82 19.58 -14.46 -11.77
CA ARG A 82 18.80 -15.37 -12.62
C ARG A 82 18.08 -16.46 -11.83
N SER A 83 18.72 -17.03 -10.81
CA SER A 83 18.12 -18.09 -10.00
C SER A 83 17.05 -17.57 -9.03
N HIS A 84 17.11 -16.30 -8.64
CA HIS A 84 16.14 -15.66 -7.73
C HIS A 84 14.98 -15.01 -8.46
N ALA A 85 15.10 -14.68 -9.73
CA ALA A 85 14.01 -14.15 -10.55
C ALA A 85 13.03 -15.27 -10.98
N ALA A 86 12.45 -15.94 -9.99
CA ALA A 86 11.63 -17.15 -10.16
C ALA A 86 10.16 -16.90 -9.76
N GLY A 87 9.71 -15.64 -9.71
CA GLY A 87 8.33 -15.28 -9.40
C GLY A 87 7.34 -15.75 -10.46
N VAL A 88 6.12 -16.12 -10.04
CA VAL A 88 5.02 -16.58 -10.89
C VAL A 88 3.71 -15.88 -10.52
N GLY A 89 2.65 -16.08 -11.28
CA GLY A 89 1.33 -15.46 -11.10
C GLY A 89 1.15 -14.21 -11.96
N ASP A 90 0.14 -13.42 -11.62
CA ASP A 90 -0.18 -12.20 -12.36
C ASP A 90 0.89 -11.12 -12.16
N PRO A 91 1.03 -10.19 -13.12
CA PRO A 91 1.88 -9.02 -12.93
C PRO A 91 1.43 -8.17 -11.74
N VAL A 92 2.40 -7.70 -10.97
CA VAL A 92 2.18 -6.71 -9.91
C VAL A 92 1.98 -5.34 -10.53
N GLU A 93 1.17 -4.49 -9.90
CA GLU A 93 0.83 -3.15 -10.39
C GLU A 93 2.08 -2.31 -10.63
N GLN A 94 2.08 -1.57 -11.73
CA GLN A 94 3.24 -0.75 -12.14
C GLN A 94 3.66 0.24 -11.06
N GLU A 95 2.71 0.89 -10.37
CA GLU A 95 3.02 1.81 -9.27
C GLU A 95 3.76 1.13 -8.11
N VAL A 96 3.42 -0.13 -7.80
CA VAL A 96 4.09 -0.91 -6.75
C VAL A 96 5.52 -1.23 -7.14
N VAL A 97 5.75 -1.66 -8.38
CA VAL A 97 7.10 -1.96 -8.87
C VAL A 97 7.97 -0.72 -8.93
N ARG A 98 7.42 0.43 -9.33
CA ARG A 98 8.14 1.72 -9.31
C ARG A 98 8.48 2.17 -7.90
N ALA A 99 7.56 1.98 -6.92
CA ALA A 99 7.84 2.24 -5.52
C ALA A 99 8.95 1.34 -4.97
N LEU A 100 8.91 0.03 -5.29
CA LEU A 100 9.96 -0.94 -4.95
C LEU A 100 11.32 -0.50 -5.50
N MET A 101 11.39 -0.12 -6.79
CA MET A 101 12.63 0.38 -7.40
C MET A 101 13.15 1.65 -6.73
N ALA A 102 12.28 2.61 -6.42
CA ALA A 102 12.64 3.86 -5.74
C ALA A 102 13.22 3.60 -4.34
N LEU A 103 12.62 2.68 -3.59
CA LEU A 103 13.07 2.32 -2.24
C LEU A 103 14.38 1.53 -2.27
N ARG A 104 14.57 0.61 -3.24
CA ARG A 104 15.87 -0.03 -3.44
C ARG A 104 16.92 1.01 -3.82
N LEU A 105 16.61 1.92 -4.73
CA LEU A 105 17.52 3.01 -5.14
C LEU A 105 17.93 3.88 -3.93
N LYS A 106 16.98 4.22 -3.04
CA LYS A 106 17.27 4.94 -1.79
C LYS A 106 18.29 4.19 -0.94
N THR A 107 18.11 2.87 -0.81
CA THR A 107 19.05 2.04 -0.03
C THR A 107 20.43 1.99 -0.67
N LEU A 108 20.51 1.82 -1.99
CA LEU A 108 21.80 1.88 -2.70
C LEU A 108 22.48 3.23 -2.53
N ALA A 109 21.73 4.32 -2.65
CA ALA A 109 22.22 5.70 -2.54
C ALA A 109 22.71 6.09 -1.13
N SER A 110 22.40 5.29 -0.10
CA SER A 110 22.87 5.51 1.26
C SER A 110 24.40 5.42 1.41
N GLY A 111 25.07 4.76 0.46
CA GLY A 111 26.51 4.50 0.53
C GLY A 111 26.89 3.41 1.53
N LYS A 112 25.97 2.54 1.95
CA LYS A 112 26.22 1.45 2.91
C LYS A 112 26.10 0.05 2.29
N THR A 113 25.89 -0.05 0.98
CA THR A 113 25.68 -1.32 0.27
C THR A 113 26.92 -1.80 -0.49
N GLY A 114 27.90 -0.94 -0.73
CA GLY A 114 29.13 -1.28 -1.45
C GLY A 114 28.97 -1.47 -2.95
N VAL A 115 27.87 -0.98 -3.54
CA VAL A 115 27.65 -0.99 -4.98
C VAL A 115 28.34 0.19 -5.66
N ARG A 116 28.72 0.01 -6.93
CA ARG A 116 29.22 1.12 -7.76
C ARG A 116 28.09 2.11 -8.06
N PRO A 117 28.39 3.43 -8.16
CA PRO A 117 27.41 4.46 -8.52
C PRO A 117 26.62 4.15 -9.80
N VAL A 118 27.22 3.51 -10.79
CA VAL A 118 26.59 3.15 -12.05
C VAL A 118 25.35 2.28 -11.87
N VAL A 119 25.30 1.42 -10.85
CA VAL A 119 24.14 0.55 -10.55
C VAL A 119 22.93 1.41 -10.17
N ALA A 120 23.11 2.36 -9.26
CA ALA A 120 22.06 3.28 -8.84
C ALA A 120 21.66 4.26 -9.95
N GLN A 121 22.64 4.78 -10.71
CA GLN A 121 22.39 5.65 -11.86
C GLN A 121 21.56 4.94 -12.94
N THR A 122 21.84 3.67 -13.23
CA THR A 122 21.05 2.89 -14.20
C THR A 122 19.62 2.65 -13.68
N MET A 123 19.43 2.36 -12.38
CA MET A 123 18.08 2.21 -11.80
C MET A 123 17.29 3.53 -11.89
N ALA A 124 17.90 4.68 -11.62
CA ALA A 124 17.28 5.98 -11.81
C ALA A 124 16.92 6.24 -13.28
N ALA A 125 17.81 5.87 -14.22
CA ALA A 125 17.56 5.99 -15.65
C ALA A 125 16.38 5.13 -16.12
N LEU A 126 16.23 3.90 -15.60
CA LEU A 126 15.06 3.03 -15.88
C LEU A 126 13.75 3.69 -15.41
N LEU A 127 13.73 4.21 -14.16
CA LEU A 127 12.57 4.94 -13.62
C LEU A 127 12.20 6.14 -14.49
N ASN A 128 13.19 6.93 -14.92
CA ASN A 128 13.00 8.12 -15.76
C ASN A 128 12.57 7.80 -17.18
N ALA A 129 13.00 6.66 -17.72
CA ALA A 129 12.58 6.18 -19.04
C ALA A 129 11.17 5.55 -19.01
N GLY A 130 10.56 5.37 -17.82
CA GLY A 130 9.28 4.69 -17.69
C GLY A 130 9.36 3.18 -17.95
N ILE A 131 10.56 2.59 -17.82
CA ILE A 131 10.76 1.15 -17.95
C ILE A 131 10.51 0.50 -16.60
N THR A 132 9.43 -0.29 -16.50
CA THR A 132 9.01 -0.96 -15.26
C THR A 132 9.20 -2.46 -15.39
N PRO A 133 10.08 -3.08 -14.59
CA PRO A 133 10.27 -4.53 -14.58
C PRO A 133 8.98 -5.32 -14.42
N LEU A 134 8.86 -6.46 -15.09
CA LEU A 134 7.72 -7.35 -14.92
C LEU A 134 7.92 -8.22 -13.68
N VAL A 135 7.39 -7.75 -12.55
CA VAL A 135 7.40 -8.45 -11.27
C VAL A 135 6.13 -9.28 -11.13
N ARG A 136 6.25 -10.50 -10.59
CA ARG A 136 5.13 -11.43 -10.42
C ARG A 136 4.63 -11.47 -8.97
N GLU A 137 3.36 -11.84 -8.82
CA GLU A 137 2.64 -11.83 -7.54
C GLU A 137 3.25 -12.77 -6.49
N PHE A 138 3.67 -13.97 -6.88
CA PHE A 138 4.23 -14.97 -5.97
C PHE A 138 5.73 -15.11 -6.18
N GLY A 139 6.49 -15.15 -5.08
CA GLY A 139 7.95 -15.33 -5.11
C GLY A 139 8.69 -14.75 -3.90
N SER A 140 8.02 -13.96 -3.03
CA SER A 140 8.59 -13.47 -1.79
C SER A 140 7.91 -14.08 -0.57
N LEU A 141 8.71 -14.58 0.37
CA LEU A 141 8.28 -14.98 1.71
C LEU A 141 8.58 -13.89 2.76
N GLY A 142 9.25 -12.81 2.36
CA GLY A 142 9.75 -11.80 3.29
C GLY A 142 10.84 -12.32 4.22
N CYS A 143 11.58 -13.35 3.82
CA CYS A 143 12.67 -13.97 4.58
C CYS A 143 13.91 -13.05 4.64
N SER A 144 14.65 -12.93 3.55
CA SER A 144 15.71 -11.94 3.36
C SER A 144 15.20 -10.69 2.63
N GLY A 145 13.97 -10.28 2.94
CA GLY A 145 13.20 -9.28 2.20
C GLY A 145 12.50 -9.86 0.98
N ASP A 146 12.29 -9.03 -0.04
CA ASP A 146 11.52 -9.32 -1.25
C ASP A 146 12.41 -9.86 -2.37
N LEU A 147 13.07 -11.01 -2.16
CA LEU A 147 14.13 -11.55 -3.01
C LEU A 147 13.73 -11.66 -4.48
N ALA A 148 12.68 -12.42 -4.81
CA ALA A 148 12.29 -12.64 -6.19
C ALA A 148 11.77 -11.37 -6.88
N PRO A 149 10.91 -10.52 -6.27
CA PRO A 149 10.54 -9.23 -6.83
C PRO A 149 11.74 -8.35 -7.17
N LEU A 150 12.68 -8.20 -6.25
CA LEU A 150 13.90 -7.43 -6.47
C LEU A 150 14.82 -8.07 -7.53
N ALA A 151 14.87 -9.40 -7.60
CA ALA A 151 15.65 -10.11 -8.62
C ALA A 151 15.08 -9.87 -10.04
N HIS A 152 13.76 -9.80 -10.21
CA HIS A 152 13.16 -9.38 -11.47
C HIS A 152 13.57 -7.96 -11.87
N CYS A 153 13.65 -7.03 -10.91
CA CYS A 153 14.16 -5.68 -11.17
C CYS A 153 15.66 -5.69 -11.55
N ALA A 154 16.46 -6.52 -10.88
CA ALA A 154 17.88 -6.64 -11.17
C ALA A 154 18.17 -7.29 -12.55
N LEU A 155 17.30 -8.21 -13.02
CA LEU A 155 17.39 -8.74 -14.40
C LEU A 155 17.33 -7.61 -15.43
N VAL A 156 16.39 -6.66 -15.24
CA VAL A 156 16.24 -5.53 -16.17
C VAL A 156 17.47 -4.63 -16.19
N LEU A 157 18.10 -4.40 -15.02
CA LEU A 157 19.39 -3.70 -14.94
C LEU A 157 20.49 -4.42 -15.73
N MET A 158 20.47 -5.75 -15.75
CA MET A 158 21.44 -6.57 -16.51
C MET A 158 21.11 -6.68 -18.01
N GLY A 159 20.00 -6.09 -18.47
CA GLY A 159 19.54 -6.18 -19.87
C GLY A 159 18.81 -7.47 -20.20
N GLU A 160 18.26 -8.17 -19.21
CA GLU A 160 17.59 -9.46 -19.37
C GLU A 160 16.10 -9.38 -18.97
N GLY A 161 15.30 -10.36 -19.42
CA GLY A 161 13.90 -10.49 -19.06
C GLY A 161 12.96 -9.57 -19.83
N GLU A 162 11.84 -9.24 -19.21
CA GLU A 162 10.74 -8.46 -19.79
C GLU A 162 10.38 -7.29 -18.85
N ALA A 163 9.90 -6.20 -19.46
CA ALA A 163 9.45 -5.03 -18.72
C ALA A 163 8.24 -4.40 -19.43
N LEU A 164 7.52 -3.57 -18.68
CA LEU A 164 6.51 -2.69 -19.25
C LEU A 164 7.18 -1.39 -19.71
N ASP A 165 6.81 -0.92 -20.89
CA ASP A 165 7.17 0.41 -21.36
C ASP A 165 6.30 1.50 -20.67
N LYS A 166 6.54 2.77 -21.01
CA LYS A 166 5.79 3.92 -20.45
C LYS A 166 4.28 3.88 -20.77
N ASN A 167 3.84 3.07 -21.72
CA ASN A 167 2.44 2.90 -22.10
C ASN A 167 1.81 1.64 -21.44
N GLY A 168 2.58 0.91 -20.63
CA GLY A 168 2.15 -0.33 -19.99
C GLY A 168 2.21 -1.56 -20.90
N LEU A 169 2.88 -1.49 -22.06
CA LEU A 169 3.04 -2.63 -22.96
C LEU A 169 4.26 -3.46 -22.55
N GLN A 170 4.07 -4.77 -22.43
CA GLN A 170 5.13 -5.73 -22.15
C GLN A 170 6.04 -5.90 -23.37
N ARG A 171 7.35 -5.72 -23.17
CA ARG A 171 8.37 -5.78 -24.23
C ARG A 171 9.68 -6.40 -23.72
N PRO A 172 10.51 -6.97 -24.61
CA PRO A 172 11.85 -7.43 -24.29
C PRO A 172 12.74 -6.28 -23.78
N VAL A 173 13.44 -6.51 -22.68
CA VAL A 173 14.31 -5.49 -22.06
C VAL A 173 15.41 -4.96 -22.99
N PRO A 174 16.11 -5.80 -23.80
CA PRO A 174 17.15 -5.29 -24.70
C PRO A 174 16.66 -4.21 -25.66
N GLU A 175 15.42 -4.33 -26.16
CA GLU A 175 14.81 -3.34 -27.06
C GLU A 175 14.54 -2.02 -26.32
N LEU A 176 13.93 -2.08 -25.13
CA LEU A 176 13.61 -0.93 -24.32
C LEU A 176 14.86 -0.15 -23.89
N LEU A 177 15.93 -0.86 -23.51
CA LEU A 177 17.20 -0.25 -23.13
C LEU A 177 17.86 0.44 -24.32
N ALA A 178 17.85 -0.20 -25.51
CA ALA A 178 18.42 0.39 -26.73
C ALA A 178 17.70 1.69 -27.12
N GLU A 179 16.37 1.69 -27.10
CA GLU A 179 15.55 2.88 -27.35
C GLU A 179 15.81 4.01 -26.35
N ALA A 180 15.96 3.68 -25.06
CA ALA A 180 16.25 4.63 -23.99
C ALA A 180 17.73 5.03 -23.92
N LYS A 181 18.61 4.41 -24.73
CA LYS A 181 20.07 4.59 -24.69
C LYS A 181 20.69 4.31 -23.31
N ILE A 182 20.15 3.30 -22.63
CA ILE A 182 20.64 2.82 -21.34
C ILE A 182 21.51 1.58 -21.57
N SER A 183 22.75 1.61 -21.10
CA SER A 183 23.65 0.45 -21.15
C SER A 183 23.33 -0.52 -20.01
N PRO A 184 23.21 -1.83 -20.27
CA PRO A 184 23.06 -2.82 -19.23
C PRO A 184 24.26 -2.86 -18.30
N VAL A 185 24.03 -3.15 -17.01
CA VAL A 185 25.09 -3.23 -16.01
C VAL A 185 25.63 -4.67 -15.92
N GLN A 186 26.94 -4.82 -16.08
CA GLN A 186 27.63 -6.03 -15.66
C GLN A 186 27.90 -5.95 -14.16
N LEU A 187 27.27 -6.83 -13.36
CA LEU A 187 27.38 -6.79 -11.90
C LEU A 187 28.77 -7.22 -11.44
N ALA A 188 29.34 -6.46 -10.50
CA ALA A 188 30.54 -6.79 -9.77
C ALA A 188 30.23 -7.46 -8.40
N GLU A 189 31.25 -7.83 -7.65
CA GLU A 189 31.12 -8.45 -6.33
C GLU A 189 30.20 -7.65 -5.43
N LYS A 190 29.36 -8.34 -4.65
CA LYS A 190 28.35 -7.81 -3.73
C LYS A 190 27.11 -7.19 -4.42
N GLU A 191 27.20 -6.71 -5.68
CA GLU A 191 26.12 -5.94 -6.30
C GLU A 191 24.85 -6.75 -6.52
N GLY A 192 24.96 -8.03 -6.88
CA GLY A 192 23.79 -8.90 -7.02
C GLY A 192 23.03 -9.03 -5.71
N LEU A 193 23.71 -9.28 -4.60
CA LEU A 193 23.07 -9.42 -3.30
C LEU A 193 22.48 -8.09 -2.81
N ALA A 194 23.20 -6.97 -2.98
CA ALA A 194 22.73 -5.65 -2.61
C ALA A 194 21.48 -5.20 -3.41
N LEU A 195 21.26 -5.75 -4.59
CA LEU A 195 20.07 -5.47 -5.40
C LEU A 195 18.83 -6.21 -4.93
N ILE A 196 18.94 -7.32 -4.19
CA ILE A 196 17.80 -8.18 -3.89
C ILE A 196 17.46 -8.31 -2.40
N ASN A 197 18.29 -7.80 -1.50
CA ASN A 197 18.20 -8.05 -0.07
C ASN A 197 17.57 -6.86 0.67
N GLY A 198 16.23 -6.82 0.73
CA GLY A 198 15.50 -5.76 1.43
C GLY A 198 13.99 -5.86 1.31
N THR A 199 13.29 -5.06 2.11
CA THR A 199 11.83 -5.06 2.31
C THR A 199 11.12 -4.02 1.42
N ASP A 200 11.70 -3.66 0.31
CA ASP A 200 11.31 -2.48 -0.48
C ASP A 200 9.93 -2.61 -1.14
N GLY A 201 9.56 -3.82 -1.56
CA GLY A 201 8.26 -4.05 -2.20
C GLY A 201 7.11 -4.00 -1.19
N MET A 202 7.26 -4.69 -0.04
CA MET A 202 6.22 -4.64 1.00
C MET A 202 6.11 -3.24 1.61
N LEU A 203 7.21 -2.49 1.76
CA LEU A 203 7.18 -1.09 2.19
C LEU A 203 6.54 -0.18 1.14
N GLY A 204 6.84 -0.37 -0.15
CA GLY A 204 6.21 0.38 -1.24
C GLY A 204 4.69 0.19 -1.24
N MET A 205 4.21 -1.04 -1.11
CA MET A 205 2.79 -1.34 -1.00
C MET A 205 2.14 -0.72 0.25
N LEU A 206 2.85 -0.72 1.39
CA LEU A 206 2.38 -0.06 2.62
C LEU A 206 2.21 1.45 2.44
N VAL A 207 3.20 2.13 1.86
CA VAL A 207 3.15 3.58 1.62
C VAL A 207 1.96 3.94 0.71
N LEU A 208 1.80 3.22 -0.42
CA LEU A 208 0.70 3.44 -1.35
C LEU A 208 -0.67 3.15 -0.71
N ALA A 209 -0.77 2.08 0.09
CA ALA A 209 -2.00 1.74 0.81
C ALA A 209 -2.38 2.79 1.86
N ILE A 210 -1.42 3.33 2.61
CA ILE A 210 -1.67 4.40 3.58
C ILE A 210 -2.20 5.66 2.90
N GLU A 211 -1.63 6.05 1.77
CA GLU A 211 -2.08 7.20 1.00
C GLU A 211 -3.53 7.03 0.52
N ASP A 212 -3.84 5.86 -0.06
CA ASP A 212 -5.19 5.53 -0.50
C ASP A 212 -6.19 5.50 0.69
N LEU A 213 -5.79 4.90 1.81
CA LEU A 213 -6.65 4.77 2.99
C LEU A 213 -6.97 6.12 3.65
N ARG A 214 -6.03 7.07 3.67
CA ARG A 214 -6.30 8.43 4.17
C ARG A 214 -7.42 9.09 3.38
N MET A 215 -7.38 9.00 2.06
CA MET A 215 -8.43 9.53 1.19
C MET A 215 -9.75 8.76 1.37
N LEU A 216 -9.70 7.43 1.45
CA LEU A 216 -10.90 6.60 1.56
C LEU A 216 -11.62 6.79 2.89
N VAL A 217 -10.90 6.92 4.02
CA VAL A 217 -11.54 7.15 5.32
C VAL A 217 -12.17 8.56 5.39
N ASP A 218 -11.57 9.57 4.75
CA ASP A 218 -12.16 10.89 4.61
C ASP A 218 -13.45 10.84 3.79
N SER A 219 -13.45 10.11 2.70
CA SER A 219 -14.63 9.87 1.87
C SER A 219 -15.71 9.09 2.62
N ALA A 220 -15.32 8.07 3.38
CA ALA A 220 -16.24 7.26 4.17
C ALA A 220 -16.99 8.06 5.23
N ASP A 221 -16.35 9.04 5.89
CA ASP A 221 -17.01 9.93 6.85
C ASP A 221 -18.09 10.79 6.17
N VAL A 222 -17.80 11.35 5.00
CA VAL A 222 -18.77 12.15 4.24
C VAL A 222 -19.94 11.28 3.77
N VAL A 223 -19.67 10.12 3.20
CA VAL A 223 -20.70 9.18 2.73
C VAL A 223 -21.54 8.64 3.88
N ALA A 224 -20.94 8.37 5.04
CA ALA A 224 -21.66 7.99 6.25
C ALA A 224 -22.58 9.14 6.73
N ALA A 225 -22.14 10.39 6.72
CA ALA A 225 -22.96 11.55 7.06
C ALA A 225 -24.15 11.68 6.09
N MET A 226 -23.95 11.51 4.78
CA MET A 226 -25.04 11.47 3.79
C MET A 226 -26.04 10.35 4.09
N SER A 227 -25.56 9.17 4.46
CA SER A 227 -26.43 8.04 4.87
C SER A 227 -27.22 8.35 6.15
N VAL A 228 -26.58 9.01 7.13
CA VAL A 228 -27.25 9.48 8.36
C VAL A 228 -28.38 10.45 8.01
N GLU A 229 -28.09 11.48 7.24
CA GLU A 229 -29.07 12.50 6.82
C GLU A 229 -30.23 11.86 6.04
N GLY A 230 -29.92 11.08 4.98
CA GLY A 230 -30.93 10.46 4.12
C GLY A 230 -31.82 9.46 4.84
N LEU A 231 -31.33 8.82 5.90
CA LEU A 231 -32.11 7.90 6.75
C LEU A 231 -32.76 8.58 7.96
N LEU A 232 -32.84 9.91 7.97
CA LEU A 232 -33.36 10.72 9.08
C LEU A 232 -32.65 10.44 10.41
N GLY A 233 -31.32 10.27 10.39
CA GLY A 233 -30.49 10.13 11.58
C GLY A 233 -30.19 11.47 12.26
N THR A 234 -29.71 11.41 13.50
CA THR A 234 -29.38 12.61 14.29
C THR A 234 -27.89 12.96 14.20
N ASP A 235 -27.57 14.26 14.17
CA ASP A 235 -26.22 14.81 14.26
C ASP A 235 -25.70 14.94 15.72
N ARG A 236 -26.58 14.81 16.71
CA ARG A 236 -26.28 15.02 18.14
C ARG A 236 -25.21 14.10 18.69
N VAL A 237 -25.01 12.94 18.07
CA VAL A 237 -23.98 11.96 18.46
C VAL A 237 -22.58 12.33 17.97
N PHE A 238 -22.43 13.37 17.15
CA PHE A 238 -21.16 13.82 16.56
C PHE A 238 -20.59 15.08 17.23
N ILE A 239 -21.27 15.63 18.24
CA ILE A 239 -20.82 16.84 18.95
C ILE A 239 -19.50 16.59 19.69
N PRO A 240 -18.57 17.56 19.75
CA PRO A 240 -17.24 17.38 20.33
C PRO A 240 -17.25 16.89 21.77
N GLU A 241 -18.23 17.31 22.57
CA GLU A 241 -18.36 16.99 23.99
C GLU A 241 -18.51 15.49 24.25
N LEU A 242 -18.97 14.71 23.27
CA LEU A 242 -19.12 13.26 23.40
C LEU A 242 -17.85 12.48 23.03
N HIS A 243 -16.87 13.14 22.42
CA HIS A 243 -15.67 12.49 21.90
C HIS A 243 -14.43 12.82 22.72
N GLU A 244 -13.81 13.96 22.49
CA GLU A 244 -12.51 14.28 23.07
C GLU A 244 -12.47 14.22 24.60
N PRO A 245 -13.44 14.81 25.37
CA PRO A 245 -13.40 14.79 26.82
C PRO A 245 -13.73 13.42 27.43
N LEU A 246 -14.51 12.58 26.74
CA LEU A 246 -14.99 11.30 27.27
C LEU A 246 -14.17 10.11 26.78
N ARG A 247 -13.61 10.20 25.56
CA ARG A 247 -12.85 9.13 24.95
C ARG A 247 -11.82 9.69 23.96
N SER A 248 -10.62 9.95 24.46
CA SER A 248 -9.55 10.71 23.79
C SER A 248 -8.83 9.93 22.67
N HIS A 249 -9.59 9.46 21.66
CA HIS A 249 -9.02 8.90 20.42
C HIS A 249 -9.03 9.99 19.33
N PRO A 250 -7.85 10.45 18.85
CA PRO A 250 -7.78 11.53 17.86
C PRO A 250 -8.55 11.23 16.57
N GLY A 251 -8.44 10.00 16.08
CA GLY A 251 -9.17 9.58 14.88
C GLY A 251 -10.68 9.61 15.04
N GLN A 252 -11.20 9.21 16.22
CA GLN A 252 -12.64 9.28 16.50
C GLN A 252 -13.13 10.74 16.53
N ALA A 253 -12.39 11.64 17.16
CA ALA A 253 -12.73 13.06 17.21
C ALA A 253 -12.70 13.68 15.80
N ALA A 254 -11.71 13.34 14.98
CA ALA A 254 -11.59 13.82 13.60
C ALA A 254 -12.76 13.35 12.71
N SER A 255 -13.14 12.07 12.79
CA SER A 255 -14.29 11.54 12.04
C SER A 255 -15.61 12.17 12.48
N ALA A 256 -15.84 12.31 13.80
CA ALA A 256 -17.03 12.99 14.33
C ALA A 256 -17.12 14.45 13.87
N ALA A 257 -16.02 15.19 13.93
CA ALA A 257 -15.97 16.58 13.48
C ALA A 257 -16.26 16.70 11.98
N ARG A 258 -15.74 15.79 11.15
CA ARG A 258 -16.01 15.78 9.71
C ARG A 258 -17.48 15.48 9.41
N MET A 259 -18.06 14.50 10.09
CA MET A 259 -19.49 14.15 9.93
C MET A 259 -20.38 15.30 10.36
N LEU A 260 -20.10 15.93 11.53
CA LEU A 260 -20.83 17.10 12.00
C LEU A 260 -20.75 18.27 11.04
N ALA A 261 -19.56 18.54 10.48
CA ALA A 261 -19.36 19.60 9.51
C ALA A 261 -20.14 19.34 8.20
N THR A 262 -20.22 18.07 7.77
CA THR A 262 -20.98 17.66 6.57
C THR A 262 -22.47 17.85 6.79
N LEU A 263 -22.99 17.62 8.00
CA LEU A 263 -24.41 17.76 8.35
C LEU A 263 -24.82 19.19 8.77
N LYS A 264 -23.86 20.11 8.79
CA LYS A 264 -24.10 21.48 9.21
C LYS A 264 -25.21 22.13 8.37
N ASP A 265 -26.15 22.78 9.07
CA ASP A 265 -27.29 23.50 8.47
C ASP A 265 -28.22 22.61 7.63
N SER A 266 -28.22 21.29 7.87
CA SER A 266 -29.09 20.34 7.16
C SER A 266 -30.56 20.61 7.47
N GLY A 267 -31.33 20.91 6.44
CA GLY A 267 -32.80 21.03 6.55
C GLY A 267 -33.47 19.68 6.83
N ILE A 268 -32.86 18.56 6.42
CA ILE A 268 -33.38 17.22 6.69
C ILE A 268 -33.21 16.89 8.17
N VAL A 269 -32.02 17.08 8.74
CA VAL A 269 -31.79 16.89 10.19
C VAL A 269 -32.70 17.80 11.00
N ALA A 270 -32.85 19.07 10.61
CA ALA A 270 -33.72 20.02 11.28
C ALA A 270 -35.21 19.62 11.25
N SER A 271 -35.67 18.92 10.19
CA SER A 271 -37.07 18.57 9.99
C SER A 271 -37.63 17.59 11.01
N HIS A 272 -36.78 16.83 11.70
CA HIS A 272 -37.19 15.82 12.70
C HIS A 272 -36.53 15.99 14.08
N LEU A 273 -36.03 17.18 14.39
CA LEU A 273 -35.50 17.50 15.74
C LEU A 273 -36.54 17.32 16.86
N HIS A 274 -37.82 17.49 16.51
CA HIS A 274 -38.94 17.30 17.39
C HIS A 274 -39.88 16.23 16.79
N ASN A 275 -40.47 15.42 17.64
CA ASN A 275 -41.39 14.34 17.25
C ASN A 275 -40.73 13.19 16.46
N ASP A 276 -39.47 12.94 16.68
CA ASP A 276 -38.81 11.69 16.25
C ASP A 276 -39.21 10.57 17.24
N ASP A 277 -39.83 9.53 16.75
CA ASP A 277 -40.24 8.36 17.54
C ASP A 277 -39.09 7.42 17.91
N ARG A 278 -37.90 7.64 17.31
CA ARG A 278 -36.69 6.88 17.61
C ARG A 278 -35.94 7.50 18.77
N VAL A 279 -35.63 6.69 19.79
CA VAL A 279 -34.80 7.09 20.93
C VAL A 279 -33.33 7.15 20.55
N GLN A 280 -32.88 6.26 19.68
CA GLN A 280 -31.50 6.15 19.24
C GLN A 280 -31.44 5.63 17.80
N ASP A 281 -30.43 6.12 17.04
CA ASP A 281 -30.10 5.55 15.74
C ASP A 281 -29.41 4.20 15.85
N ALA A 282 -29.45 3.42 14.79
CA ALA A 282 -28.70 2.17 14.69
C ALA A 282 -27.19 2.40 14.78
N TYR A 283 -26.45 1.38 15.22
CA TYR A 283 -25.00 1.48 15.39
C TYR A 283 -24.28 1.83 14.10
N SER A 284 -24.73 1.34 12.94
CA SER A 284 -24.13 1.68 11.66
C SER A 284 -24.17 3.18 11.33
N LEU A 285 -25.08 3.94 11.94
CA LEU A 285 -25.19 5.40 11.84
C LEU A 285 -24.41 6.06 12.97
N ARG A 286 -24.82 5.85 14.24
CA ARG A 286 -24.30 6.58 15.39
C ARG A 286 -22.90 6.18 15.84
N CYS A 287 -22.42 4.96 15.51
CA CYS A 287 -21.08 4.49 15.84
C CYS A 287 -20.08 4.63 14.68
N ALA A 288 -20.45 5.32 13.59
CA ALA A 288 -19.56 5.55 12.46
C ALA A 288 -18.23 6.23 12.88
N PRO A 289 -18.20 7.26 13.75
CA PRO A 289 -16.95 7.88 14.17
C PRO A 289 -16.04 6.95 14.98
N GLN A 290 -16.61 6.03 15.76
CA GLN A 290 -15.81 5.08 16.55
C GLN A 290 -15.10 4.08 15.65
N VAL A 291 -15.73 3.61 14.58
CA VAL A 291 -15.14 2.67 13.60
C VAL A 291 -14.16 3.39 12.69
N ALA A 292 -14.59 4.46 12.00
CA ALA A 292 -13.72 5.21 11.11
C ALA A 292 -12.52 5.82 11.86
N GLY A 293 -12.74 6.28 13.09
CA GLY A 293 -11.68 6.80 13.96
C GLY A 293 -10.64 5.75 14.34
N ALA A 294 -11.07 4.54 14.67
CA ALA A 294 -10.13 3.43 14.93
C ALA A 294 -9.30 3.10 13.69
N VAL A 295 -9.89 3.19 12.49
CA VAL A 295 -9.14 3.04 11.23
C VAL A 295 -8.10 4.15 11.06
N ARG A 296 -8.45 5.42 11.34
CA ARG A 296 -7.52 6.56 11.31
C ARG A 296 -6.32 6.35 12.25
N ASP A 297 -6.59 5.98 13.50
CA ASP A 297 -5.54 5.75 14.49
C ASP A 297 -4.63 4.57 14.08
N THR A 298 -5.20 3.52 13.46
CA THR A 298 -4.44 2.39 12.90
C THR A 298 -3.57 2.84 11.72
N ILE A 299 -4.09 3.70 10.82
CA ILE A 299 -3.33 4.27 9.71
C ILE A 299 -2.13 5.07 10.23
N GLU A 300 -2.31 5.91 11.24
CA GLU A 300 -1.23 6.72 11.79
C GLU A 300 -0.17 5.88 12.52
N TYR A 301 -0.58 4.80 13.22
CA TYR A 301 0.38 3.85 13.76
C TYR A 301 1.19 3.16 12.64
N ALA A 302 0.54 2.66 11.60
CA ALA A 302 1.21 2.06 10.46
C ALA A 302 2.14 3.05 9.72
N ALA A 303 1.71 4.31 9.57
CA ALA A 303 2.52 5.38 9.02
C ALA A 303 3.78 5.64 9.85
N SER A 304 3.70 5.57 11.18
CA SER A 304 4.87 5.72 12.05
C SER A 304 5.90 4.61 11.85
N VAL A 305 5.46 3.39 11.56
CA VAL A 305 6.36 2.27 11.20
C VAL A 305 6.97 2.52 9.81
N ALA A 306 6.14 2.86 8.82
CA ALA A 306 6.62 3.15 7.48
C ALA A 306 7.66 4.29 7.44
N LEU A 307 7.51 5.35 8.25
CA LEU A 307 8.49 6.44 8.33
C LEU A 307 9.86 5.98 8.84
N ARG A 308 9.90 5.03 9.79
CA ARG A 308 11.17 4.44 10.25
C ARG A 308 11.83 3.62 9.14
N GLU A 309 11.04 2.83 8.41
CA GLU A 309 11.52 2.03 7.28
C GLU A 309 11.97 2.90 6.10
N LEU A 310 11.28 4.00 5.81
CA LEU A 310 11.69 4.98 4.80
C LEU A 310 13.06 5.62 5.09
N SER A 311 13.46 5.66 6.36
CA SER A 311 14.78 6.14 6.81
C SER A 311 15.81 5.02 6.98
N ALA A 312 15.38 3.75 7.00
CA ALA A 312 16.25 2.61 7.24
C ALA A 312 17.14 2.28 6.03
N VAL A 313 18.28 1.67 6.29
CA VAL A 313 19.15 1.08 5.26
C VAL A 313 19.13 -0.44 5.44
N ILE A 314 18.43 -1.12 4.55
CA ILE A 314 18.21 -2.57 4.62
C ILE A 314 19.01 -3.27 3.54
N ASP A 315 20.08 -3.93 3.98
CA ASP A 315 20.94 -4.78 3.16
C ASP A 315 21.66 -5.79 4.07
N ASN A 316 22.13 -6.89 3.53
CA ASN A 316 22.94 -7.88 4.22
C ASN A 316 23.94 -8.56 3.25
N PRO A 317 25.24 -8.40 3.49
CA PRO A 317 25.86 -7.62 4.56
C PRO A 317 25.87 -6.13 4.25
N VAL A 318 26.00 -5.29 5.28
CA VAL A 318 26.19 -3.83 5.14
C VAL A 318 27.65 -3.43 5.28
N VAL A 319 28.04 -2.33 4.67
CA VAL A 319 29.31 -1.66 4.86
C VAL A 319 29.15 -0.58 5.94
N LEU A 320 29.87 -0.74 7.05
CA LEU A 320 29.85 0.20 8.17
C LEU A 320 30.77 1.41 7.89
N GLU A 321 30.64 2.47 8.68
CA GLU A 321 31.42 3.71 8.51
C GLU A 321 32.92 3.51 8.69
N ASP A 322 33.32 2.52 9.49
CA ASP A 322 34.72 2.12 9.69
C ASP A 322 35.26 1.16 8.60
N GLY A 323 34.48 0.91 7.55
CA GLY A 323 34.82 0.02 6.44
C GLY A 323 34.61 -1.47 6.69
N ARG A 324 34.22 -1.89 7.90
CA ARG A 324 33.87 -3.29 8.17
C ARG A 324 32.63 -3.70 7.39
N ILE A 325 32.60 -4.93 6.91
CA ILE A 325 31.41 -5.55 6.32
C ILE A 325 30.83 -6.49 7.34
N SER A 326 29.53 -6.29 7.66
CA SER A 326 28.85 -7.03 8.72
C SER A 326 27.55 -7.63 8.26
N SER A 327 27.38 -8.94 8.48
CA SER A 327 26.08 -9.60 8.36
C SER A 327 25.15 -9.16 9.48
N ASN A 328 23.86 -9.12 9.18
CA ASN A 328 22.80 -8.69 10.10
C ASN A 328 21.44 -9.31 9.72
N GLY A 329 20.41 -9.04 10.53
CA GLY A 329 19.05 -9.51 10.32
C GLY A 329 18.05 -8.41 9.95
N ASN A 330 18.47 -7.20 9.61
CA ASN A 330 17.60 -6.06 9.36
C ASN A 330 16.70 -6.22 8.11
N PHE A 331 16.97 -7.20 7.28
CA PHE A 331 16.15 -7.58 6.13
C PHE A 331 14.83 -8.28 6.52
N HIS A 332 14.66 -8.68 7.79
CA HIS A 332 13.45 -9.38 8.21
C HIS A 332 12.22 -8.46 8.20
N GLY A 333 11.22 -8.80 7.40
CA GLY A 333 10.07 -7.93 7.12
C GLY A 333 8.99 -7.84 8.21
N ALA A 334 9.17 -8.47 9.39
CA ALA A 334 8.13 -8.53 10.42
C ALA A 334 7.55 -7.17 10.85
N PRO A 335 8.33 -6.09 11.05
CA PRO A 335 7.76 -4.80 11.42
C PRO A 335 6.75 -4.27 10.42
N VAL A 336 7.01 -4.48 9.12
CA VAL A 336 6.13 -4.07 8.03
C VAL A 336 4.95 -5.03 7.89
N ALA A 337 5.18 -6.34 8.00
CA ALA A 337 4.16 -7.38 7.85
C ALA A 337 3.02 -7.23 8.87
N TYR A 338 3.34 -6.93 10.13
CA TYR A 338 2.35 -6.79 11.18
C TYR A 338 1.41 -5.61 10.94
N VAL A 339 1.92 -4.45 10.52
CA VAL A 339 1.07 -3.29 10.28
C VAL A 339 0.27 -3.41 8.99
N LEU A 340 0.74 -4.16 7.99
CA LEU A 340 -0.03 -4.50 6.80
C LEU A 340 -1.26 -5.34 7.14
N ASP A 341 -1.11 -6.37 7.96
CA ASP A 341 -2.24 -7.19 8.41
C ASP A 341 -3.16 -6.42 9.38
N PHE A 342 -2.62 -5.56 10.24
CA PHE A 342 -3.42 -4.71 11.12
C PHE A 342 -4.31 -3.74 10.32
N LEU A 343 -3.77 -3.13 9.26
CA LEU A 343 -4.56 -2.31 8.34
C LEU A 343 -5.63 -3.12 7.62
N ALA A 344 -5.36 -4.36 7.21
CA ALA A 344 -6.36 -5.20 6.54
C ALA A 344 -7.57 -5.50 7.45
N ILE A 345 -7.36 -5.66 8.76
CA ILE A 345 -8.44 -5.82 9.75
C ILE A 345 -9.29 -4.54 9.81
N ALA A 346 -8.64 -3.37 9.91
CA ALA A 346 -9.31 -2.07 9.97
C ALA A 346 -10.13 -1.80 8.69
N VAL A 347 -9.58 -2.11 7.52
CA VAL A 347 -10.24 -1.99 6.20
C VAL A 347 -11.50 -2.87 6.12
N ALA A 348 -11.42 -4.10 6.61
CA ALA A 348 -12.55 -5.02 6.58
C ALA A 348 -13.72 -4.53 7.46
N ASP A 349 -13.43 -3.94 8.62
CA ASP A 349 -14.46 -3.42 9.52
C ASP A 349 -15.12 -2.15 8.96
N LEU A 350 -14.32 -1.21 8.41
CA LEU A 350 -14.84 -0.01 7.74
C LEU A 350 -15.76 -0.37 6.57
N GLY A 351 -15.38 -1.35 5.76
CA GLY A 351 -16.23 -1.86 4.67
C GLY A 351 -17.51 -2.51 5.19
N SER A 352 -17.42 -3.24 6.31
CA SER A 352 -18.57 -3.91 6.91
C SER A 352 -19.63 -2.92 7.43
N ILE A 353 -19.21 -1.86 8.14
CA ILE A 353 -20.16 -0.84 8.63
C ILE A 353 -20.77 -0.02 7.47
N ALA A 354 -20.02 0.24 6.40
CA ALA A 354 -20.51 0.91 5.20
C ALA A 354 -21.65 0.11 4.54
N GLU A 355 -21.45 -1.19 4.37
CA GLU A 355 -22.47 -2.07 3.80
C GLU A 355 -23.72 -2.16 4.69
N ARG A 356 -23.61 -2.14 6.01
CA ARG A 356 -24.77 -2.10 6.90
C ARG A 356 -25.62 -0.83 6.72
N ARG A 357 -25.05 0.29 6.34
CA ARG A 357 -25.80 1.51 6.00
C ARG A 357 -26.55 1.36 4.68
N THR A 358 -25.90 0.78 3.66
CA THR A 358 -26.54 0.44 2.39
C THR A 358 -27.72 -0.51 2.59
N ASP A 359 -27.51 -1.63 3.30
CA ASP A 359 -28.56 -2.59 3.61
C ASP A 359 -29.77 -1.94 4.30
N ARG A 360 -29.50 -1.05 5.27
CA ARG A 360 -30.57 -0.29 5.94
C ARG A 360 -31.35 0.61 4.99
N ALA A 361 -30.67 1.28 4.07
CA ALA A 361 -31.28 2.19 3.08
C ALA A 361 -32.22 1.44 2.12
N LEU A 362 -31.93 0.19 1.83
CA LEU A 362 -32.69 -0.63 0.89
C LEU A 362 -33.86 -1.39 1.52
N ASP A 363 -33.91 -1.48 2.85
CA ASP A 363 -35.00 -2.17 3.56
C ASP A 363 -36.14 -1.20 3.86
N LYS A 364 -37.30 -1.46 3.28
CA LYS A 364 -38.54 -0.68 3.45
C LYS A 364 -38.96 -0.41 4.90
N ASN A 365 -38.59 -1.32 5.82
CA ASN A 365 -38.93 -1.18 7.24
C ASN A 365 -37.92 -0.31 8.02
N ARG A 366 -36.76 0.00 7.42
CA ARG A 366 -35.66 0.71 8.06
C ARG A 366 -35.21 1.97 7.30
N SER A 367 -35.74 2.20 6.09
CA SER A 367 -35.36 3.31 5.21
C SER A 367 -36.15 4.60 5.47
N ALA A 368 -36.86 4.69 6.60
CA ALA A 368 -37.66 5.85 6.96
C ALA A 368 -38.71 6.23 5.88
N GLY A 369 -39.40 5.25 5.34
CA GLY A 369 -40.52 5.43 4.39
C GLY A 369 -40.12 5.52 2.92
N LEU A 370 -38.87 5.25 2.57
CA LEU A 370 -38.43 5.12 1.17
C LEU A 370 -38.88 3.78 0.58
N PRO A 371 -39.02 3.70 -0.77
CA PRO A 371 -39.43 2.46 -1.43
C PRO A 371 -38.41 1.34 -1.26
N PRO A 372 -38.83 0.06 -1.27
CA PRO A 372 -37.91 -1.07 -1.20
C PRO A 372 -36.84 -0.97 -2.29
N PHE A 373 -35.56 -1.21 -1.92
CA PHE A 373 -34.41 -1.16 -2.80
C PHE A 373 -34.19 0.19 -3.52
N LEU A 374 -34.88 1.25 -3.07
CA LEU A 374 -34.91 2.58 -3.72
C LEU A 374 -35.40 2.49 -5.18
N ALA A 375 -36.25 1.52 -5.47
CA ALA A 375 -36.86 1.32 -6.78
C ALA A 375 -37.99 2.32 -7.04
N ASP A 376 -38.13 2.79 -8.28
CA ASP A 376 -39.21 3.70 -8.67
C ASP A 376 -40.57 2.98 -8.69
N ASP A 377 -40.62 1.74 -9.22
CA ASP A 377 -41.77 0.86 -9.23
C ASP A 377 -41.37 -0.52 -8.66
N PRO A 378 -41.37 -0.67 -7.31
CA PRO A 378 -40.96 -1.91 -6.67
C PRO A 378 -41.80 -3.10 -7.11
N GLY A 379 -41.17 -4.11 -7.69
CA GLY A 379 -41.79 -5.31 -8.24
C GLY A 379 -41.75 -5.34 -9.77
N VAL A 380 -41.73 -4.18 -10.44
CA VAL A 380 -41.43 -4.03 -11.86
C VAL A 380 -39.94 -3.86 -12.04
N ASP A 381 -39.32 -2.98 -11.23
CA ASP A 381 -37.88 -2.83 -11.15
C ASP A 381 -37.33 -3.30 -9.79
N SER A 382 -36.06 -3.64 -9.76
CA SER A 382 -35.36 -4.15 -8.57
C SER A 382 -34.48 -3.09 -7.89
N GLY A 383 -34.42 -1.88 -8.40
CA GLY A 383 -33.60 -0.79 -7.88
C GLY A 383 -32.15 -1.20 -7.62
N LEU A 384 -31.62 -0.92 -6.43
CA LEU A 384 -30.23 -1.23 -6.05
C LEU A 384 -30.04 -2.60 -5.41
N MET A 385 -30.98 -3.53 -5.50
CA MET A 385 -30.89 -4.87 -4.87
C MET A 385 -29.54 -5.56 -5.19
N ILE A 386 -29.17 -5.63 -6.46
CA ILE A 386 -27.94 -6.34 -6.89
C ILE A 386 -26.66 -5.52 -6.61
N ALA A 387 -26.73 -4.21 -6.55
CA ALA A 387 -25.63 -3.38 -6.11
C ALA A 387 -25.23 -3.71 -4.65
N GLN A 388 -26.21 -3.91 -3.76
CA GLN A 388 -25.94 -4.38 -2.38
C GLN A 388 -25.36 -5.79 -2.35
N TYR A 389 -25.78 -6.70 -3.23
CA TYR A 389 -25.18 -8.05 -3.33
C TYR A 389 -23.70 -7.94 -3.71
N THR A 390 -23.35 -7.09 -4.66
CA THR A 390 -21.96 -6.80 -5.04
C THR A 390 -21.17 -6.26 -3.86
N GLN A 391 -21.72 -5.30 -3.12
CA GLN A 391 -21.08 -4.73 -1.93
C GLN A 391 -20.87 -5.80 -0.84
N ALA A 392 -21.87 -6.64 -0.57
CA ALA A 392 -21.77 -7.73 0.40
C ALA A 392 -20.74 -8.79 0.00
N ALA A 393 -20.59 -9.10 -1.30
CA ALA A 393 -19.54 -9.99 -1.80
C ALA A 393 -18.14 -9.40 -1.56
N LEU A 394 -17.94 -8.10 -1.80
CA LEU A 394 -16.69 -7.41 -1.53
C LEU A 394 -16.36 -7.37 -0.03
N VAL A 395 -17.35 -7.15 0.83
CA VAL A 395 -17.20 -7.22 2.30
C VAL A 395 -16.81 -8.62 2.74
N SER A 396 -17.45 -9.67 2.19
CA SER A 396 -17.08 -11.06 2.48
C SER A 396 -15.65 -11.38 2.06
N GLU A 397 -15.21 -10.90 0.90
CA GLU A 397 -13.83 -11.06 0.45
C GLU A 397 -12.85 -10.31 1.38
N ASN A 398 -13.15 -9.08 1.80
CA ASN A 398 -12.31 -8.34 2.73
C ASN A 398 -12.17 -9.02 4.09
N LYS A 399 -13.21 -9.72 4.59
CA LYS A 399 -13.11 -10.54 5.81
C LYS A 399 -12.11 -11.68 5.66
N ARG A 400 -12.04 -12.31 4.48
CA ARG A 400 -11.03 -13.33 4.17
C ARG A 400 -9.63 -12.73 4.08
N LEU A 401 -9.50 -11.57 3.41
CA LEU A 401 -8.24 -10.84 3.28
C LEU A 401 -7.73 -10.31 4.63
N ALA A 402 -8.59 -10.09 5.61
CA ALA A 402 -8.23 -9.68 6.96
C ALA A 402 -7.61 -10.81 7.81
N SER A 403 -7.69 -12.08 7.37
CA SER A 403 -6.97 -13.16 8.05
C SER A 403 -5.46 -12.90 7.94
N PRO A 404 -4.71 -12.77 9.05
CA PRO A 404 -3.31 -12.35 9.00
C PRO A 404 -2.44 -13.36 8.24
N ALA A 405 -1.57 -12.87 7.34
CA ALA A 405 -0.52 -13.67 6.71
C ALA A 405 0.73 -13.74 7.59
N SER A 406 1.00 -12.70 8.37
CA SER A 406 2.18 -12.57 9.22
C SER A 406 2.21 -13.51 10.43
N VAL A 407 1.14 -14.26 10.68
CA VAL A 407 1.12 -15.34 11.69
C VAL A 407 1.73 -16.63 11.17
N ASP A 408 1.94 -16.76 9.84
CA ASP A 408 2.52 -17.92 9.19
C ASP A 408 4.04 -17.77 9.03
N SER A 409 4.74 -18.90 9.02
CA SER A 409 6.15 -18.97 8.75
C SER A 409 6.52 -20.33 8.16
N ILE A 410 7.20 -20.31 7.02
CA ILE A 410 7.60 -21.51 6.28
C ILE A 410 9.13 -21.54 6.19
N PRO A 411 9.81 -22.56 6.75
CA PRO A 411 11.27 -22.64 6.65
C PRO A 411 11.70 -22.86 5.19
N SER A 412 12.78 -22.16 4.80
CA SER A 412 13.32 -22.18 3.45
C SER A 412 14.86 -22.23 3.46
N SER A 413 15.49 -22.26 2.27
CA SER A 413 16.97 -22.27 2.12
C SER A 413 17.66 -23.35 2.96
N ALA A 414 17.15 -24.60 2.86
CA ALA A 414 17.65 -25.75 3.65
C ALA A 414 17.70 -25.46 5.17
N MET A 415 16.67 -24.86 5.72
CA MET A 415 16.50 -24.47 7.13
C MET A 415 17.40 -23.30 7.59
N GLN A 416 18.16 -22.68 6.72
CA GLN A 416 18.94 -21.48 7.05
C GLN A 416 18.01 -20.27 7.31
N GLU A 417 16.91 -20.20 6.59
CA GLU A 417 15.84 -19.20 6.72
C GLU A 417 14.64 -19.90 7.39
N ASP A 418 14.76 -20.21 8.66
CA ASP A 418 13.84 -21.05 9.43
C ASP A 418 12.64 -20.27 10.00
N HIS A 419 12.66 -18.92 9.92
CA HIS A 419 11.58 -18.03 10.30
C HIS A 419 11.47 -16.88 9.31
N VAL A 420 10.27 -16.68 8.71
CA VAL A 420 10.00 -15.69 7.67
C VAL A 420 8.81 -14.81 8.06
N SER A 421 8.67 -13.63 7.46
CA SER A 421 7.66 -12.64 7.86
C SER A 421 6.33 -12.74 7.13
N MET A 422 6.29 -13.37 5.94
CA MET A 422 5.17 -13.37 5.00
C MET A 422 4.66 -11.96 4.62
N GLY A 423 5.53 -10.94 4.74
CA GLY A 423 5.16 -9.53 4.57
C GLY A 423 4.69 -9.18 3.17
N TRP A 424 5.25 -9.80 2.14
CA TRP A 424 4.76 -9.64 0.77
C TRP A 424 3.31 -10.09 0.61
N SER A 425 2.96 -11.26 1.17
CA SER A 425 1.59 -11.77 1.15
C SER A 425 0.64 -10.86 1.92
N ALA A 426 1.04 -10.34 3.09
CA ALA A 426 0.28 -9.36 3.85
C ALA A 426 0.03 -8.09 3.03
N ALA A 427 1.05 -7.59 2.32
CA ALA A 427 0.96 -6.41 1.48
C ALA A 427 0.02 -6.61 0.27
N ARG A 428 0.12 -7.72 -0.45
CA ARG A 428 -0.77 -8.06 -1.57
C ARG A 428 -2.23 -8.14 -1.13
N LYS A 429 -2.51 -8.78 0.02
CA LYS A 429 -3.84 -8.85 0.61
C LYS A 429 -4.40 -7.46 0.93
N LEU A 430 -3.59 -6.62 1.58
CA LEU A 430 -4.00 -5.25 1.92
C LEU A 430 -4.33 -4.44 0.67
N ARG A 431 -3.48 -4.47 -0.36
CA ARG A 431 -3.74 -3.76 -1.63
C ARG A 431 -5.10 -4.14 -2.22
N LYS A 432 -5.39 -5.44 -2.28
CA LYS A 432 -6.68 -5.94 -2.75
C LYS A 432 -7.85 -5.50 -1.85
N ALA A 433 -7.65 -5.52 -0.54
CA ALA A 433 -8.68 -5.08 0.41
C ALA A 433 -9.00 -3.59 0.29
N VAL A 434 -7.98 -2.74 0.06
CA VAL A 434 -8.14 -1.29 -0.17
C VAL A 434 -8.91 -1.02 -1.47
N ASP A 435 -8.60 -1.73 -2.56
CA ASP A 435 -9.33 -1.63 -3.82
C ASP A 435 -10.80 -2.06 -3.67
N ASN A 436 -11.07 -3.14 -2.94
CA ASN A 436 -12.43 -3.53 -2.60
C ASN A 436 -13.14 -2.48 -1.74
N LEU A 437 -12.45 -1.87 -0.74
CA LEU A 437 -13.02 -0.82 0.10
C LEU A 437 -13.45 0.40 -0.72
N SER A 438 -12.67 0.80 -1.72
CA SER A 438 -13.03 1.92 -2.60
C SER A 438 -14.37 1.67 -3.32
N ARG A 439 -14.58 0.44 -3.80
CA ARG A 439 -15.85 0.03 -4.43
C ARG A 439 -17.00 -0.05 -3.43
N ILE A 440 -16.74 -0.53 -2.22
CA ILE A 440 -17.74 -0.61 -1.14
C ILE A 440 -18.25 0.80 -0.79
N ILE A 441 -17.34 1.77 -0.62
CA ILE A 441 -17.70 3.17 -0.33
C ILE A 441 -18.42 3.81 -1.52
N ALA A 442 -18.01 3.50 -2.76
CA ALA A 442 -18.67 4.01 -3.96
C ALA A 442 -20.13 3.52 -4.08
N ILE A 443 -20.40 2.25 -3.76
CA ILE A 443 -21.76 1.71 -3.74
C ILE A 443 -22.61 2.39 -2.66
N GLU A 444 -22.06 2.60 -1.46
CA GLU A 444 -22.74 3.36 -0.42
C GLU A 444 -23.00 4.80 -0.86
N LEU A 445 -22.05 5.48 -1.49
CA LEU A 445 -22.23 6.83 -2.02
C LEU A 445 -23.38 6.93 -3.01
N VAL A 446 -23.44 6.01 -3.99
CA VAL A 446 -24.55 5.94 -4.96
C VAL A 446 -25.88 5.74 -4.24
N THR A 447 -25.92 4.82 -3.27
CA THR A 447 -27.12 4.56 -2.45
C THR A 447 -27.53 5.81 -1.67
N ALA A 448 -26.58 6.46 -0.99
CA ALA A 448 -26.84 7.70 -0.23
C ALA A 448 -27.36 8.83 -1.12
N CYS A 449 -26.82 9.01 -2.34
CA CYS A 449 -27.34 9.98 -3.30
C CYS A 449 -28.82 9.73 -3.65
N LEU A 450 -29.22 8.47 -3.83
CA LEU A 450 -30.60 8.12 -4.16
C LEU A 450 -31.56 8.34 -2.98
N LEU A 451 -31.10 8.36 -1.73
CA LEU A 451 -31.94 8.69 -0.57
C LEU A 451 -32.56 10.10 -0.68
N TYR A 452 -31.90 11.02 -1.39
CA TYR A 452 -32.37 12.40 -1.60
C TYR A 452 -33.32 12.54 -2.80
N THR A 453 -33.21 11.67 -3.79
CA THR A 453 -33.87 11.81 -5.08
C THR A 453 -34.95 10.76 -5.37
N SER A 454 -34.99 9.65 -4.62
CA SER A 454 -36.03 8.65 -4.78
C SER A 454 -37.41 9.19 -4.43
N PRO A 455 -38.48 8.86 -5.20
CA PRO A 455 -39.83 9.26 -4.90
C PRO A 455 -40.24 8.83 -3.49
N SER A 456 -40.62 9.78 -2.66
CA SER A 456 -40.95 9.52 -1.25
C SER A 456 -42.35 10.04 -0.91
N PRO A 457 -43.09 9.34 -0.05
CA PRO A 457 -44.28 9.90 0.58
C PRO A 457 -44.03 11.23 1.31
N ARG A 458 -42.77 11.51 1.68
CA ARG A 458 -42.33 12.77 2.30
C ARG A 458 -42.51 13.96 1.38
N ASP A 459 -42.35 13.79 0.05
CA ASP A 459 -42.52 14.87 -0.95
C ASP A 459 -43.99 15.21 -1.18
N ARG A 460 -44.89 14.25 -0.99
CA ARG A 460 -46.34 14.45 -1.09
C ARG A 460 -46.91 15.30 0.03
N GLN A 461 -46.27 15.39 1.20
CA GLN A 461 -46.72 16.27 2.28
C GLN A 461 -46.46 17.78 1.98
N LYS A 462 -45.42 18.12 1.21
CA LYS A 462 -45.14 19.49 0.79
C LYS A 462 -46.07 19.97 -0.32
N SER A 463 -46.66 19.07 -1.09
CA SER A 463 -47.59 19.43 -2.20
C SER A 463 -49.06 19.62 -1.74
N ARG A 464 -49.36 19.39 -0.48
CA ARG A 464 -50.68 19.68 0.12
C ARG A 464 -50.70 21.01 0.85
N MET A 465 -50.22 22.11 0.21
CA MET A 465 -50.72 23.42 0.58
C MET A 465 -52.11 23.57 -0.03
N PRO A 466 -53.12 23.95 0.77
CA PRO A 466 -54.42 24.25 0.20
C PRO A 466 -54.24 25.42 -0.77
N SER A 467 -54.68 25.26 -2.01
CA SER A 467 -54.94 26.42 -2.86
C SER A 467 -56.01 27.21 -2.13
N SER A 468 -55.61 28.32 -1.48
CA SER A 468 -56.56 29.31 -0.98
C SER A 468 -57.31 29.86 -2.20
N ALA A 469 -58.63 29.60 -2.21
CA ALA A 469 -59.55 30.29 -3.04
C ALA A 469 -59.53 31.78 -2.78
#